data_77738c26562ba0ef22b4b2368b5875d8
#
_entry.id   77738c26562ba0ef22b4b2368b5875d8
#
_cell.length_a   1.000
_cell.length_b   1.000
_cell.length_c   1.000
_cell.angle_alpha   90.00
_cell.angle_beta   90.00
_cell.angle_gamma   90.00
#
_symmetry.space_group_name_H-M   'P 1'
#
loop_
_entity.id
_entity.type
_entity.pdbx_description
1 polymer ?
#
loop_
_entity_poly.entity_id
_entity_poly.type
_entity_poly.pdbx_seq_one_letter_code
_entity_poly.pdbx_strand_id
1 'polypeptide(L)'
;VSAPDDPAVVTRAVVASIPAGQVMAYGEVGEVVGVGPRAAGRLVANLDDDVPWWRVVYADGTPATCHDGTAPDLLQAEGVPFRGDRVDMTRARRT
;
A
#
# COMPACT_ATOMS: atom_id res chain seq x y z
N VAL A 1 -10.59 1.83 -24.00
CA VAL A 1 -9.73 0.70 -23.64
C VAL A 1 -8.62 1.19 -22.72
N SER A 2 -8.54 0.62 -21.54
CA SER A 2 -7.45 0.94 -20.64
C SER A 2 -6.14 0.36 -21.20
N ALA A 3 -5.14 1.20 -21.37
CA ALA A 3 -3.83 0.72 -21.75
C ALA A 3 -3.27 -0.16 -20.62
N PRO A 4 -2.54 -1.25 -20.93
CA PRO A 4 -1.94 -2.08 -19.87
C PRO A 4 -0.98 -1.31 -18.97
N ASP A 5 -0.45 -0.18 -19.43
CA ASP A 5 0.45 0.69 -18.70
C ASP A 5 -0.26 1.88 -18.04
N ASP A 6 -1.59 1.91 -18.02
CA ASP A 6 -2.35 2.94 -17.32
C ASP A 6 -1.99 2.89 -15.83
N PRO A 7 -1.50 4.00 -15.23
CA PRO A 7 -1.07 3.99 -13.84
C PRO A 7 -2.13 3.48 -12.86
N ALA A 8 -3.40 3.78 -13.08
CA ALA A 8 -4.46 3.30 -12.19
C ALA A 8 -4.62 1.79 -12.27
N VAL A 9 -4.55 1.22 -13.46
CA VAL A 9 -4.66 -0.22 -13.68
C VAL A 9 -3.46 -0.94 -13.07
N VAL A 10 -2.26 -0.43 -13.31
CA VAL A 10 -1.02 -1.03 -12.78
C VAL A 10 -1.00 -0.96 -11.26
N THR A 11 -1.38 0.19 -10.68
CA THR A 11 -1.43 0.35 -9.22
C THR A 11 -2.36 -0.67 -8.59
N ARG A 12 -3.55 -0.85 -9.15
CA ARG A 12 -4.50 -1.83 -8.64
C ARG A 12 -3.91 -3.25 -8.67
N ALA A 13 -3.26 -3.62 -9.77
CA ALA A 13 -2.66 -4.94 -9.91
C ALA A 13 -1.52 -5.16 -8.91
N VAL A 14 -0.67 -4.15 -8.72
CA VAL A 14 0.45 -4.22 -7.77
C VAL A 14 -0.08 -4.39 -6.35
N VAL A 15 -1.04 -3.57 -5.95
CA VAL A 15 -1.62 -3.62 -4.60
C VAL A 15 -2.32 -4.95 -4.36
N ALA A 16 -3.08 -5.44 -5.34
CA ALA A 16 -3.77 -6.73 -5.23
C ALA A 16 -2.79 -7.88 -5.02
N SER A 17 -1.54 -7.74 -5.44
CA SER A 17 -0.52 -8.78 -5.31
C SER A 17 0.17 -8.82 -3.95
N ILE A 18 -0.03 -7.83 -3.08
CA ILE A 18 0.61 -7.79 -1.77
C ILE A 18 -0.06 -8.83 -0.85
N PRO A 19 0.68 -9.82 -0.32
CA PRO A 19 0.07 -10.83 0.54
C PRO A 19 -0.35 -10.27 1.90
N ALA A 20 -1.33 -10.90 2.54
CA ALA A 20 -1.71 -10.58 3.90
C ALA A 20 -0.51 -10.73 4.83
N GLY A 21 -0.35 -9.79 5.77
CA GLY A 21 0.77 -9.79 6.70
C GLY A 21 2.02 -9.10 6.16
N GLN A 22 2.01 -8.66 4.90
CA GLN A 22 3.12 -7.94 4.28
C GLN A 22 2.67 -6.56 3.80
N VAL A 23 3.64 -5.68 3.58
CA VAL A 23 3.38 -4.31 3.13
C VAL A 23 4.39 -3.89 2.05
N MET A 24 3.99 -2.86 1.27
CA MET A 24 4.90 -2.14 0.38
C MET A 24 4.86 -0.67 0.74
N ALA A 25 5.99 0.01 0.58
CA ALA A 25 6.03 1.47 0.72
C ALA A 25 5.47 2.14 -0.53
N TYR A 26 4.89 3.35 -0.36
CA TYR A 26 4.40 4.13 -1.50
C TYR A 26 5.45 4.32 -2.59
N GLY A 27 6.71 4.56 -2.19
CA GLY A 27 7.79 4.71 -3.15
C GLY A 27 8.04 3.44 -3.96
N GLU A 28 7.89 2.28 -3.34
CA GLU A 28 8.05 0.99 -4.03
C GLU A 28 6.92 0.76 -5.03
N VAL A 29 5.69 1.07 -4.64
CA VAL A 29 4.56 1.01 -5.57
C VAL A 29 4.79 1.97 -6.73
N GLY A 30 5.23 3.19 -6.44
CA GLY A 30 5.53 4.20 -7.45
C GLY A 30 6.59 3.74 -8.44
N GLU A 31 7.63 3.06 -7.97
CA GLU A 31 8.69 2.53 -8.85
C GLU A 31 8.13 1.53 -9.86
N VAL A 32 7.25 0.63 -9.42
CA VAL A 32 6.64 -0.36 -10.31
C VAL A 32 5.71 0.31 -11.31
N VAL A 33 4.94 1.30 -10.85
CA VAL A 33 3.96 2.00 -11.68
C VAL A 33 4.64 3.01 -12.63
N GLY A 34 5.79 3.55 -12.21
CA GLY A 34 6.51 4.57 -12.98
C GLY A 34 6.14 5.99 -12.57
N VAL A 35 5.75 6.20 -11.31
CA VAL A 35 5.38 7.51 -10.77
C VAL A 35 6.08 7.75 -9.43
N GLY A 36 6.09 9.01 -8.98
CA GLY A 36 6.65 9.34 -7.68
C GLY A 36 5.74 8.93 -6.52
N PRO A 37 6.26 8.99 -5.27
CA PRO A 37 5.48 8.56 -4.09
C PRO A 37 4.17 9.32 -3.89
N ARG A 38 4.13 10.62 -4.19
CA ARG A 38 2.90 11.42 -4.08
C ARG A 38 1.82 10.96 -5.03
N ALA A 39 2.21 10.71 -6.29
CA ALA A 39 1.27 10.23 -7.29
C ALA A 39 0.79 8.82 -6.92
N ALA A 40 1.69 7.97 -6.43
CA ALA A 40 1.32 6.64 -5.93
C ALA A 40 0.30 6.76 -4.79
N GLY A 41 0.51 7.71 -3.86
CA GLY A 41 -0.44 7.96 -2.76
C GLY A 41 -1.84 8.30 -3.25
N ARG A 42 -1.94 9.16 -4.26
CA ARG A 42 -3.24 9.52 -4.85
C ARG A 42 -3.89 8.32 -5.54
N LEU A 43 -3.11 7.53 -6.25
CA LEU A 43 -3.62 6.34 -6.94
C LEU A 43 -4.14 5.31 -5.93
N VAL A 44 -3.41 5.09 -4.83
CA VAL A 44 -3.85 4.17 -3.77
C VAL A 44 -5.09 4.70 -3.07
N ALA A 45 -5.18 6.00 -2.82
CA ALA A 45 -6.33 6.62 -2.17
C ALA A 45 -7.63 6.45 -2.98
N ASN A 46 -7.52 6.25 -4.28
CA ASN A 46 -8.67 6.04 -5.16
C ASN A 46 -9.07 4.57 -5.31
N LEU A 47 -8.35 3.65 -4.66
CA LEU A 47 -8.72 2.23 -4.70
C LEU A 47 -9.88 1.95 -3.76
N ASP A 48 -10.70 0.96 -4.13
CA ASP A 48 -11.80 0.50 -3.29
C ASP A 48 -11.35 -0.65 -2.37
N ASP A 49 -12.21 -1.06 -1.46
CA ASP A 49 -11.89 -2.11 -0.48
C ASP A 49 -11.81 -3.51 -1.10
N ASP A 50 -12.07 -3.65 -2.38
CA ASP A 50 -11.92 -4.92 -3.09
C ASP A 50 -10.46 -5.28 -3.37
N VAL A 51 -9.53 -4.36 -3.11
CA VAL A 51 -8.08 -4.61 -3.10
C VAL A 51 -7.49 -4.13 -1.79
N PRO A 52 -6.38 -4.73 -1.31
CA PRO A 52 -5.84 -4.42 0.02
C PRO A 52 -5.02 -3.12 0.03
N TRP A 53 -5.66 -1.98 -0.21
CA TRP A 53 -5.01 -0.66 -0.25
C TRP A 53 -4.24 -0.37 1.06
N TRP A 54 -4.69 -0.91 2.20
CA TRP A 54 -4.08 -0.69 3.52
C TRP A 54 -2.69 -1.32 3.65
N ARG A 55 -2.31 -2.21 2.74
CA ARG A 55 -0.98 -2.84 2.72
C ARG A 55 0.08 -1.95 2.08
N VAL A 56 -0.28 -0.72 1.68
CA VAL A 56 0.67 0.29 1.23
C VAL A 56 0.86 1.29 2.34
N VAL A 57 2.11 1.51 2.74
CA VAL A 57 2.48 2.36 3.88
C VAL A 57 3.54 3.37 3.45
N TYR A 58 3.79 4.36 4.30
CA TYR A 58 4.91 5.27 4.09
C TYR A 58 6.24 4.54 4.33
N ALA A 59 7.32 5.11 3.81
CA ALA A 59 8.64 4.47 3.88
C ALA A 59 9.10 4.17 5.31
N ASP A 60 8.64 4.97 6.28
CA ASP A 60 8.96 4.79 7.71
C ASP A 60 8.00 3.84 8.43
N GLY A 61 7.06 3.23 7.71
CA GLY A 61 6.08 2.32 8.29
C GLY A 61 4.79 2.96 8.75
N THR A 62 4.65 4.28 8.62
CA THR A 62 3.40 4.97 8.97
C THR A 62 2.26 4.46 8.10
N PRO A 63 1.15 3.99 8.69
CA PRO A 63 0.00 3.53 7.92
C PRO A 63 -0.61 4.63 7.07
N ALA A 64 -1.28 4.23 5.98
CA ALA A 64 -1.98 5.15 5.11
C ALA A 64 -3.06 5.92 5.88
N THR A 65 -3.25 7.19 5.55
CA THR A 65 -4.25 8.04 6.19
C THR A 65 -5.53 8.20 5.38
N CYS A 66 -5.57 7.69 4.17
CA CYS A 66 -6.76 7.66 3.33
C CYS A 66 -7.80 6.68 3.88
N HIS A 67 -8.98 6.63 3.29
CA HIS A 67 -10.05 5.69 3.66
C HIS A 67 -10.42 5.80 5.15
N ASP A 68 -10.60 7.06 5.62
CA ASP A 68 -11.03 7.37 6.99
C ASP A 68 -10.09 6.86 8.09
N GLY A 69 -8.82 6.65 7.77
CA GLY A 69 -7.82 6.27 8.76
C GLY A 69 -7.98 4.86 9.32
N THR A 70 -8.58 3.95 8.57
CA THR A 70 -8.84 2.58 9.03
C THR A 70 -7.66 1.62 8.83
N ALA A 71 -6.59 2.05 8.16
CA ALA A 71 -5.47 1.16 7.83
C ALA A 71 -4.83 0.50 9.05
N PRO A 72 -4.56 1.19 10.18
CA PRO A 72 -3.93 0.53 11.33
C PRO A 72 -4.71 -0.68 11.84
N ASP A 73 -6.02 -0.55 11.93
CA ASP A 73 -6.88 -1.66 12.41
C ASP A 73 -6.85 -2.84 11.45
N LEU A 74 -6.89 -2.55 10.15
CA LEU A 74 -6.85 -3.60 9.12
C LEU A 74 -5.51 -4.32 9.12
N LEU A 75 -4.40 -3.58 9.25
CA LEU A 75 -3.06 -4.17 9.31
C LEU A 75 -2.89 -5.04 10.55
N GLN A 76 -3.38 -4.57 11.70
CA GLN A 76 -3.31 -5.34 12.96
C GLN A 76 -4.14 -6.62 12.85
N ALA A 77 -5.30 -6.55 12.23
CA ALA A 77 -6.16 -7.71 12.02
C ALA A 77 -5.47 -8.79 11.15
N GLU A 78 -4.56 -8.39 10.30
CA GLU A 78 -3.78 -9.32 9.45
C GLU A 78 -2.51 -9.83 10.13
N GLY A 79 -2.23 -9.40 11.36
CA GLY A 79 -1.03 -9.82 12.07
C GLY A 79 0.25 -9.14 11.61
N VAL A 80 0.14 -7.98 10.95
CA VAL A 80 1.32 -7.22 10.52
C VAL A 80 2.10 -6.76 11.75
N PRO A 81 3.43 -7.02 11.82
CA PRO A 81 4.22 -6.59 12.97
C PRO A 81 4.38 -5.07 13.01
N PHE A 82 4.19 -4.50 14.20
CA PHE A 82 4.32 -3.07 14.45
C PHE A 82 5.46 -2.79 15.42
N ARG A 83 6.01 -1.58 15.32
CA ARG A 83 6.90 -0.99 16.33
C ARG A 83 6.24 0.31 16.77
N GLY A 84 5.55 0.28 17.92
CA GLY A 84 4.72 1.39 18.35
C GLY A 84 3.54 1.55 17.41
N ASP A 85 3.36 2.74 16.86
CA ASP A 85 2.26 3.08 15.94
C ASP A 85 2.64 2.92 14.45
N ARG A 86 3.83 2.38 14.17
CA ARG A 86 4.31 2.17 12.80
C ARG A 86 4.54 0.72 12.51
N VAL A 87 4.36 0.34 11.25
CA VAL A 87 4.69 -1.02 10.80
C VAL A 87 6.20 -1.23 10.91
N ASP A 88 6.59 -2.40 11.41
CA ASP A 88 8.00 -2.81 11.44
C ASP A 88 8.42 -3.22 10.03
N MET A 89 9.05 -2.31 9.31
CA MET A 89 9.40 -2.52 7.89
C MET A 89 10.45 -3.60 7.70
N THR A 90 11.27 -3.90 8.73
CA THR A 90 12.27 -4.96 8.60
C THR A 90 11.63 -6.35 8.61
N ARG A 91 10.43 -6.49 9.17
CA ARG A 91 9.72 -7.76 9.31
C ARG A 91 8.53 -7.91 8.36
N ALA A 92 7.88 -6.80 8.02
CA ALA A 92 6.62 -6.81 7.27
C ALA A 92 6.81 -6.51 5.78
N ARG A 93 7.93 -5.89 5.40
CA ARG A 93 8.16 -5.49 4.02
C ARG A 93 8.10 -6.68 3.09
N ARG A 94 7.36 -6.53 1.99
CA ARG A 94 7.26 -7.55 0.96
C ARG A 94 8.63 -7.83 0.36
N THR A 95 8.97 -9.10 0.25
CA THR A 95 10.23 -9.56 -0.33
C THR A 95 10.05 -9.98 -1.79
#